data_d700c074dddb1aeb8b77dc94f24e7e8c
#
_entry.id   d700c074dddb1aeb8b77dc94f24e7e8c
#
_cell.length_a   1.000
_cell.length_b   1.000
_cell.length_c   1.000
_cell.angle_alpha   90.00
_cell.angle_beta   90.00
_cell.angle_gamma   90.00
#
_symmetry.space_group_name_H-M   'P 1'
#
loop_
_entity.id
_entity.type
_entity.pdbx_description
1 polymer ?
#
loop_
_entity_poly.entity_id
_entity_poly.type
_entity_poly.pdbx_seq_one_letter_code
_entity_poly.pdbx_strand_id
1 'polypeptide(L)'
;MTQTKIEQLVNPEVMADMVSAKLPKMIKFTPLAYVERELVGQPGNTVTVPKWVYSGDAKDIAEGEAITPDQLTTDKSTMTIKKAGKGIELTDEAVLSGYGDAIGQATHQIALAIANKVDNDLVEAV
;
A
#
# COMPACT_ATOMS: atom_id res chain seq x y z
N MET A 1 24.87 37.53 -11.54
CA MET A 1 24.28 36.93 -10.32
C MET A 1 23.60 35.63 -10.72
N THR A 2 24.10 34.54 -10.25
CA THR A 2 23.38 33.28 -10.31
C THR A 2 22.25 33.31 -9.29
N GLN A 3 21.03 33.43 -9.76
CA GLN A 3 19.88 33.30 -8.88
C GLN A 3 19.81 31.85 -8.40
N THR A 4 19.75 31.67 -7.10
CA THR A 4 19.50 30.36 -6.50
C THR A 4 18.13 29.88 -6.94
N LYS A 5 18.08 28.85 -7.76
CA LYS A 5 16.79 28.26 -8.16
C LYS A 5 16.14 27.61 -6.95
N ILE A 6 14.85 27.74 -6.83
CA ILE A 6 14.06 27.15 -5.72
C ILE A 6 14.21 25.64 -5.69
N GLU A 7 14.41 25.00 -6.84
CA GLU A 7 14.76 23.59 -6.94
C GLU A 7 15.99 23.19 -6.11
N GLN A 8 16.91 24.15 -5.89
CA GLN A 8 18.10 23.92 -5.06
C GLN A 8 17.82 24.05 -3.55
N LEU A 9 16.70 24.65 -3.18
CA LEU A 9 16.28 24.82 -1.79
C LEU A 9 15.39 23.69 -1.29
N VAL A 10 14.81 22.90 -2.21
CA VAL A 10 13.94 21.79 -1.88
C VAL A 10 14.74 20.50 -1.99
N ASN A 11 14.97 19.85 -0.87
CA ASN A 11 15.63 18.56 -0.84
C ASN A 11 14.57 17.44 -1.00
N PRO A 12 14.61 16.64 -2.09
CA PRO A 12 13.65 15.57 -2.31
C PRO A 12 13.65 14.51 -1.19
N GLU A 13 14.78 14.26 -0.57
CA GLU A 13 14.90 13.29 0.55
C GLU A 13 14.13 13.78 1.78
N VAL A 14 14.26 15.06 2.12
CA VAL A 14 13.50 15.67 3.23
C VAL A 14 12.01 15.65 2.97
N MET A 15 11.58 15.92 1.74
CA MET A 15 10.17 15.84 1.35
C MET A 15 9.65 14.41 1.41
N ALA A 16 10.42 13.43 0.99
CA ALA A 16 10.05 12.02 1.10
C ALA A 16 9.87 11.59 2.57
N ASP A 17 10.75 12.04 3.46
CA ASP A 17 10.64 11.79 4.89
C ASP A 17 9.39 12.46 5.49
N MET A 18 9.07 13.68 5.09
CA MET A 18 7.87 14.39 5.52
C MET A 18 6.58 13.66 5.07
N VAL A 19 6.54 13.16 3.85
CA VAL A 19 5.42 12.34 3.34
C VAL A 19 5.32 11.05 4.13
N SER A 20 6.42 10.36 4.34
CA SER A 20 6.47 9.10 5.11
C SER A 20 6.01 9.29 6.55
N ALA A 21 6.33 10.40 7.17
CA ALA A 21 5.88 10.72 8.53
C ALA A 21 4.38 11.01 8.63
N LYS A 22 3.77 11.52 7.56
CA LYS A 22 2.33 11.83 7.51
C LYS A 22 1.46 10.62 7.20
N LEU A 23 1.97 9.68 6.39
CA LEU A 23 1.21 8.52 5.92
C LEU A 23 0.54 7.69 7.03
N PRO A 24 1.22 7.32 8.13
CA PRO A 24 0.62 6.50 9.18
C PRO A 24 -0.59 7.14 9.86
N LYS A 25 -0.65 8.48 9.84
CA LYS A 25 -1.77 9.24 10.42
C LYS A 25 -2.99 9.33 9.51
N MET A 26 -2.80 9.16 8.21
CA MET A 26 -3.84 9.27 7.19
C MET A 26 -4.45 7.93 6.82
N ILE A 27 -3.69 6.84 6.96
CA ILE A 27 -4.14 5.48 6.65
C ILE A 27 -5.07 4.98 7.75
N LYS A 28 -6.26 4.53 7.38
CA LYS A 28 -7.29 4.06 8.32
C LYS A 28 -7.47 2.54 8.30
N PHE A 29 -7.39 1.91 7.15
CA PHE A 29 -7.69 0.50 6.97
C PHE A 29 -6.47 -0.43 7.06
N THR A 30 -5.27 0.10 6.89
CA THR A 30 -4.02 -0.69 6.97
C THR A 30 -3.86 -1.46 8.29
N PRO A 31 -4.24 -0.92 9.47
CA PRO A 31 -4.16 -1.68 10.71
C PRO A 31 -5.04 -2.94 10.76
N LEU A 32 -6.05 -3.03 9.90
CA LEU A 32 -6.93 -4.19 9.78
C LEU A 32 -6.37 -5.26 8.83
N ALA A 33 -5.36 -4.91 8.04
CA ALA A 33 -4.74 -5.80 7.08
C ALA A 33 -3.53 -6.52 7.68
N TYR A 34 -3.32 -7.76 7.25
CA TYR A 34 -2.08 -8.49 7.55
C TYR A 34 -0.95 -7.93 6.68
N VAL A 35 0.16 -7.57 7.31
CA VAL A 35 1.33 -7.01 6.63
C VAL A 35 2.36 -8.11 6.38
N GLU A 36 2.52 -8.49 5.12
CA GLU A 36 3.56 -9.43 4.69
C GLU A 36 4.83 -8.65 4.29
N ARG A 37 5.98 -9.09 4.78
CA ARG A 37 7.26 -8.42 4.55
C ARG A 37 8.32 -9.28 3.87
N GLU A 38 7.95 -10.42 3.33
CA GLU A 38 8.90 -11.37 2.72
C GLU A 38 9.70 -10.77 1.57
N LEU A 39 9.12 -9.82 0.82
CA LEU A 39 9.77 -9.16 -0.31
C LEU A 39 10.57 -7.90 0.07
N VAL A 40 10.57 -7.49 1.31
CA VAL A 40 11.33 -6.30 1.72
C VAL A 40 12.84 -6.58 1.58
N GLY A 41 13.49 -5.86 0.67
CA GLY A 41 14.91 -6.03 0.38
C GLY A 41 15.27 -7.26 -0.46
N GLN A 42 14.30 -7.99 -0.99
CA GLN A 42 14.50 -9.12 -1.86
C GLN A 42 14.21 -8.78 -3.33
N PRO A 43 14.92 -9.38 -4.30
CA PRO A 43 14.58 -9.22 -5.71
C PRO A 43 13.28 -9.97 -6.03
N GLY A 44 12.43 -9.35 -6.82
CA GLY A 44 11.17 -9.93 -7.26
C GLY A 44 9.97 -9.02 -6.97
N ASN A 45 8.87 -9.32 -7.63
CA ASN A 45 7.63 -8.55 -7.55
C ASN A 45 6.40 -9.42 -7.25
N THR A 46 6.61 -10.70 -7.03
CA THR A 46 5.54 -11.66 -6.78
C THR A 46 5.85 -12.55 -5.58
N VAL A 47 4.83 -12.79 -4.77
CA VAL A 47 4.86 -13.77 -3.67
C VAL A 47 3.81 -14.83 -3.93
N THR A 48 4.20 -16.09 -3.79
CA THR A 48 3.27 -17.21 -3.83
C THR A 48 2.99 -17.69 -2.42
N VAL A 49 1.74 -17.56 -2.00
CA VAL A 49 1.29 -17.97 -0.67
C VAL A 49 0.47 -19.26 -0.79
N PRO A 50 0.81 -20.32 -0.06
CA PRO A 50 0.00 -21.52 -0.01
C PRO A 50 -1.34 -21.21 0.66
N LYS A 51 -2.41 -21.71 0.09
CA LYS A 51 -3.78 -21.53 0.53
C LYS A 51 -4.42 -22.89 0.78
N TRP A 52 -5.03 -23.06 1.93
CA TRP A 52 -5.82 -24.26 2.20
C TRP A 52 -7.15 -24.20 1.45
N VAL A 53 -7.49 -25.31 0.79
CA VAL A 53 -8.78 -25.45 0.13
C VAL A 53 -9.77 -26.05 1.14
N TYR A 54 -10.95 -25.45 1.20
CA TYR A 54 -12.02 -25.96 2.06
C TYR A 54 -12.46 -27.34 1.59
N SER A 55 -12.48 -28.33 2.49
CA SER A 55 -12.75 -29.73 2.17
C SER A 55 -14.23 -30.08 2.00
N GLY A 56 -15.11 -29.12 2.24
CA GLY A 56 -16.56 -29.32 2.13
C GLY A 56 -17.27 -29.39 3.48
N ASP A 57 -18.58 -29.36 3.45
CA ASP A 57 -19.42 -29.39 4.66
C ASP A 57 -19.49 -30.80 5.26
N ALA A 58 -19.70 -30.85 6.57
CA ALA A 58 -19.98 -32.11 7.26
C ALA A 58 -21.29 -32.71 6.76
N LYS A 59 -21.30 -34.03 6.62
CA LYS A 59 -22.48 -34.80 6.19
C LYS A 59 -23.09 -35.55 7.37
N ASP A 60 -24.40 -35.70 7.35
CA ASP A 60 -25.09 -36.54 8.29
C ASP A 60 -24.75 -38.01 8.00
N ILE A 61 -24.33 -38.74 9.02
CA ILE A 61 -23.94 -40.16 8.90
C ILE A 61 -24.90 -41.00 9.75
N ALA A 62 -25.44 -42.04 9.15
CA ALA A 62 -26.33 -42.96 9.84
C ALA A 62 -25.55 -43.82 10.87
N GLU A 63 -26.22 -44.24 11.91
CA GLU A 63 -25.63 -45.08 12.96
C GLU A 63 -25.09 -46.40 12.36
N GLY A 64 -23.78 -46.65 12.57
CA GLY A 64 -23.09 -47.83 12.03
C GLY A 64 -22.43 -47.66 10.65
N GLU A 65 -22.53 -46.48 10.04
CA GLU A 65 -21.88 -46.16 8.78
C GLU A 65 -20.45 -45.61 9.01
N ALA A 66 -19.52 -46.04 8.17
CA ALA A 66 -18.12 -45.62 8.29
C ALA A 66 -17.91 -44.17 7.78
N ILE A 67 -17.19 -43.38 8.54
CA ILE A 67 -16.77 -42.03 8.16
C ILE A 67 -15.65 -42.13 7.13
N THR A 68 -15.86 -41.57 5.94
CA THR A 68 -14.81 -41.48 4.93
C THR A 68 -13.99 -40.19 5.18
N PRO A 69 -12.68 -40.30 5.47
CA PRO A 69 -11.87 -39.12 5.66
C PRO A 69 -11.63 -38.37 4.34
N ASP A 70 -11.82 -37.07 4.36
CA ASP A 70 -11.48 -36.19 3.24
C ASP A 70 -10.02 -35.74 3.33
N GLN A 71 -9.37 -35.65 2.17
CA GLN A 71 -7.98 -35.20 2.10
C GLN A 71 -7.89 -33.68 2.07
N LEU A 72 -7.06 -33.12 2.93
CA LEU A 72 -6.73 -31.71 2.88
C LEU A 72 -5.87 -31.42 1.65
N THR A 73 -6.32 -30.50 0.82
CA THR A 73 -5.60 -30.03 -0.36
C THR A 73 -5.15 -28.59 -0.19
N THR A 74 -4.01 -28.27 -0.79
CA THR A 74 -3.48 -26.90 -0.82
C THR A 74 -3.49 -26.37 -2.24
N ASP A 75 -3.83 -25.11 -2.36
CA ASP A 75 -3.74 -24.33 -3.59
C ASP A 75 -2.71 -23.22 -3.43
N LYS A 76 -2.35 -22.56 -4.51
CA LYS A 76 -1.39 -21.46 -4.52
C LYS A 76 -2.09 -20.17 -4.91
N SER A 77 -1.92 -19.14 -4.11
CA SER A 77 -2.33 -17.78 -4.45
C SER A 77 -1.09 -16.94 -4.74
N THR A 78 -1.06 -16.30 -5.90
CA THR A 78 0.04 -15.42 -6.30
C THR A 78 -0.36 -13.98 -6.08
N MET A 79 0.43 -13.26 -5.29
CA MET A 79 0.27 -11.82 -5.07
C MET A 79 1.37 -11.06 -5.78
N THR A 80 1.01 -10.02 -6.52
CA THR A 80 1.96 -9.16 -7.24
C THR A 80 2.02 -7.79 -6.59
N ILE A 81 3.24 -7.29 -6.39
CA ILE A 81 3.46 -5.95 -5.87
C ILE A 81 3.06 -4.91 -6.92
N LYS A 82 2.25 -3.96 -6.51
CA LYS A 82 1.89 -2.78 -7.30
C LYS A 82 2.69 -1.58 -6.81
N LYS A 83 3.09 -0.73 -7.74
CA LYS A 83 3.74 0.55 -7.43
C LYS A 83 2.69 1.66 -7.49
N ALA A 84 2.52 2.38 -6.40
CA ALA A 84 1.73 3.59 -6.35
C ALA A 84 2.64 4.82 -6.26
N GLY A 85 2.33 5.85 -7.02
CA GLY A 85 3.10 7.10 -7.01
C GLY A 85 2.22 8.28 -7.39
N LYS A 86 2.60 9.45 -6.90
CA LYS A 86 1.97 10.73 -7.22
C LYS A 86 3.06 11.78 -7.36
N GLY A 87 3.02 12.54 -8.45
CA GLY A 87 3.86 13.72 -8.66
C GLY A 87 3.01 14.98 -8.70
N ILE A 88 3.55 16.06 -8.19
CA ILE A 88 2.96 17.40 -8.29
C ILE A 88 4.05 18.33 -8.84
N GLU A 89 3.71 19.05 -9.89
CA GLU A 89 4.57 20.06 -10.48
C GLU A 89 4.19 21.45 -9.94
N LEU A 90 5.18 22.18 -9.47
CA LEU A 90 5.04 23.56 -9.01
C LEU A 90 5.90 24.45 -9.86
N THR A 91 5.33 25.57 -10.33
CA THR A 91 6.10 26.60 -11.01
C THR A 91 6.83 27.48 -10.00
N ASP A 92 7.99 28.02 -10.37
CA ASP A 92 8.76 28.93 -9.54
C ASP A 92 7.95 30.18 -9.16
N GLU A 93 7.12 30.65 -10.08
CA GLU A 93 6.23 31.80 -9.84
C GLU A 93 5.18 31.46 -8.77
N ALA A 94 4.62 30.27 -8.78
CA ALA A 94 3.65 29.83 -7.78
C ALA A 94 4.27 29.74 -6.38
N VAL A 95 5.51 29.30 -6.29
CA VAL A 95 6.25 29.22 -5.02
C VAL A 95 6.63 30.59 -4.49
N LEU A 96 7.09 31.49 -5.39
CA LEU A 96 7.54 32.85 -5.01
C LEU A 96 6.41 33.80 -4.70
N SER A 97 5.31 33.76 -5.46
CA SER A 97 4.17 34.66 -5.34
C SER A 97 2.96 34.04 -4.65
N GLY A 98 3.05 32.75 -4.30
CA GLY A 98 1.93 31.98 -3.77
C GLY A 98 1.42 32.48 -2.43
N TYR A 99 0.13 32.40 -2.27
CA TYR A 99 -0.56 32.60 -1.02
C TYR A 99 -0.34 31.37 -0.13
N GLY A 100 0.50 31.51 0.88
CA GLY A 100 0.78 30.44 1.82
C GLY A 100 1.95 29.53 1.43
N ASP A 101 2.04 28.36 2.05
CA ASP A 101 3.10 27.38 1.85
C ASP A 101 2.73 26.38 0.74
N ALA A 102 3.10 26.69 -0.51
CA ALA A 102 2.82 25.86 -1.66
C ALA A 102 3.54 24.50 -1.58
N ILE A 103 4.76 24.45 -1.07
CA ILE A 103 5.55 23.21 -0.92
C ILE A 103 4.95 22.33 0.16
N GLY A 104 4.58 22.88 1.30
CA GLY A 104 3.92 22.15 2.38
C GLY A 104 2.57 21.59 1.95
N GLN A 105 1.79 22.35 1.18
CA GLN A 105 0.53 21.89 0.63
C GLN A 105 0.72 20.78 -0.40
N ALA A 106 1.72 20.88 -1.28
CA ALA A 106 2.05 19.85 -2.23
C ALA A 106 2.43 18.52 -1.53
N THR A 107 3.25 18.61 -0.48
CA THR A 107 3.63 17.47 0.35
C THR A 107 2.40 16.81 1.00
N HIS A 108 1.49 17.63 1.52
CA HIS A 108 0.24 17.15 2.11
C HIS A 108 -0.65 16.45 1.08
N GLN A 109 -0.79 17.01 -0.12
CA GLN A 109 -1.57 16.40 -1.21
C GLN A 109 -0.97 15.08 -1.69
N ILE A 110 0.34 14.95 -1.78
CA ILE A 110 1.01 13.70 -2.14
C ILE A 110 0.73 12.63 -1.08
N ALA A 111 0.90 12.95 0.20
CA ALA A 111 0.62 12.02 1.30
C ALA A 111 -0.85 11.58 1.30
N LEU A 112 -1.78 12.50 1.11
CA LEU A 112 -3.22 12.21 1.04
C LEU A 112 -3.56 11.32 -0.16
N ALA A 113 -2.97 11.57 -1.32
CA ALA A 113 -3.20 10.77 -2.52
C ALA A 113 -2.71 9.32 -2.35
N ILE A 114 -1.54 9.11 -1.74
CA ILE A 114 -1.00 7.79 -1.47
C ILE A 114 -1.84 7.07 -0.41
N ALA A 115 -2.22 7.74 0.66
CA ALA A 115 -3.07 7.17 1.71
C ALA A 115 -4.43 6.73 1.17
N ASN A 116 -5.08 7.55 0.36
CA ASN A 116 -6.35 7.22 -0.28
C ASN A 116 -6.20 6.03 -1.25
N LYS A 117 -5.12 5.96 -1.99
CA LYS A 117 -4.85 4.82 -2.89
C LYS A 117 -4.72 3.52 -2.12
N VAL A 118 -3.97 3.51 -1.04
CA VAL A 118 -3.77 2.32 -0.19
C VAL A 118 -5.09 1.89 0.46
N ASP A 119 -5.82 2.82 1.04
CA ASP A 119 -7.10 2.54 1.70
C ASP A 119 -8.15 2.03 0.69
N ASN A 120 -8.25 2.62 -0.49
CA ASN A 120 -9.17 2.16 -1.53
C ASN A 120 -8.81 0.76 -2.04
N ASP A 121 -7.54 0.46 -2.24
CA ASP A 121 -7.10 -0.88 -2.65
C ASP A 121 -7.43 -1.94 -1.60
N LEU A 122 -7.33 -1.60 -0.30
CA LEU A 122 -7.73 -2.49 0.80
C LEU A 122 -9.25 -2.73 0.84
N VAL A 123 -10.03 -1.69 0.60
CA VAL A 123 -11.51 -1.81 0.54
C VAL A 123 -11.95 -2.64 -0.65
N GLU A 124 -11.32 -2.49 -1.81
CA GLU A 124 -11.61 -3.31 -2.99
C GLU A 124 -11.23 -4.79 -2.80
N ALA A 125 -10.21 -5.07 -1.98
CA ALA A 125 -9.77 -6.43 -1.69
C ALA A 125 -10.72 -7.20 -0.75
N VAL A 126 -11.57 -6.49 -0.04
CA VAL A 126 -12.61 -7.06 0.84
C VAL A 126 -13.87 -7.32 0.02
#